data_db0859aa4a3e9da49ed45fab818dc267
#
_entry.id   db0859aa4a3e9da49ed45fab818dc267
#
_cell.length_a   1.000
_cell.length_b   1.000
_cell.length_c   1.000
_cell.angle_alpha   90.00
_cell.angle_beta   90.00
_cell.angle_gamma   90.00
#
_symmetry.space_group_name_H-M   'P 1'
#
loop_
_entity.id
_entity.type
_entity.pdbx_description
1 polymer ?
#
loop_
_entity_poly.entity_id
_entity_poly.type
_entity_poly.pdbx_seq_one_letter_code
_entity_poly.pdbx_strand_id
1 'polypeptide(L)'
;DRELKNGISYLRTGTVNQPILERKGDGVRIDWGYAYLAAPRTADREMSLGEYFQVKRHFIQNGHLPVSAAPDTLERNMLKEMNVLAYCDRMGKVGAEGKSGYVMLGYDDIYAIEYFYEPVLAYWKHQGKVDIYQAFERAVRDYERIMNRCGTFDVQLMEEAEKAGGKEYAELCALAYRQAIAAHKLLEDKRGNLLFLSKENHSNGCINTVDITYPSSPLFLIYNPDLLKGMMTSIFYYSESG
;
A
#
# COMPACT_ATOMS: atom_id res chain seq x y z
N ASP A 1 -16.52 7.85 4.46
CA ASP A 1 -17.60 6.85 4.35
C ASP A 1 -17.25 5.64 5.22
N ARG A 2 -18.24 5.08 5.88
CA ARG A 2 -18.14 3.83 6.64
C ARG A 2 -19.03 2.79 5.96
N GLU A 3 -18.41 1.75 5.44
CA GLU A 3 -19.12 0.67 4.78
C GLU A 3 -18.88 -0.64 5.54
N LEU A 4 -19.86 -1.53 5.48
CA LEU A 4 -19.78 -2.90 5.95
C LEU A 4 -20.10 -3.84 4.80
N LYS A 5 -19.16 -4.69 4.42
CA LYS A 5 -19.31 -5.64 3.33
C LYS A 5 -18.66 -6.97 3.72
N ASN A 6 -19.38 -8.06 3.55
CA ASN A 6 -18.88 -9.44 3.79
C ASN A 6 -18.12 -9.63 5.13
N GLY A 7 -18.64 -9.03 6.23
CA GLY A 7 -18.00 -9.15 7.55
C GLY A 7 -16.73 -8.33 7.75
N ILE A 8 -16.43 -7.39 6.84
CA ILE A 8 -15.28 -6.48 6.93
C ILE A 8 -15.80 -5.04 7.06
N SER A 9 -15.30 -4.31 8.04
CA SER A 9 -15.58 -2.88 8.21
C SER A 9 -14.53 -2.07 7.47
N TYR A 10 -14.97 -0.98 6.82
CA TYR A 10 -14.11 -0.08 6.04
C TYR A 10 -14.33 1.36 6.46
N LEU A 11 -13.26 2.13 6.45
CA LEU A 11 -13.29 3.59 6.39
C LEU A 11 -12.57 4.03 5.14
N ARG A 12 -13.03 5.09 4.49
CA ARG A 12 -12.43 5.65 3.28
C ARG A 12 -12.30 7.16 3.42
N THR A 13 -11.18 7.68 2.93
CA THR A 13 -10.96 9.13 2.77
C THR A 13 -10.25 9.40 1.45
N GLY A 14 -10.43 10.57 0.90
CA GLY A 14 -9.81 11.02 -0.34
C GLY A 14 -10.12 12.49 -0.61
N THR A 15 -9.57 13.02 -1.69
CA THR A 15 -9.87 14.38 -2.14
C THR A 15 -11.24 14.45 -2.81
N VAL A 16 -11.92 15.60 -2.70
CA VAL A 16 -13.21 15.83 -3.38
C VAL A 16 -12.98 15.88 -4.88
N ASN A 17 -12.00 16.68 -5.31
CA ASN A 17 -11.55 16.68 -6.70
C ASN A 17 -10.60 15.51 -6.94
N GLN A 18 -10.79 14.81 -8.02
CA GLN A 18 -9.98 13.67 -8.44
C GLN A 18 -9.27 14.02 -9.76
N PRO A 19 -8.15 14.80 -9.73
CA PRO A 19 -7.43 15.21 -10.94
C PRO A 19 -6.56 14.04 -11.46
N ILE A 20 -7.23 12.98 -11.91
CA ILE A 20 -6.61 11.71 -12.28
C ILE A 20 -5.68 11.93 -13.48
N LEU A 21 -4.36 11.73 -13.27
CA LEU A 21 -3.32 11.85 -14.30
C LEU A 21 -3.26 13.24 -14.96
N GLU A 22 -3.84 14.28 -14.35
CA GLU A 22 -3.92 15.61 -14.96
C GLU A 22 -2.64 16.42 -14.80
N ARG A 23 -1.84 16.16 -13.76
CA ARG A 23 -0.61 16.89 -13.50
C ARG A 23 0.56 16.32 -14.27
N LYS A 24 1.47 17.22 -14.69
CA LYS A 24 2.70 16.90 -15.45
C LYS A 24 3.91 17.60 -14.85
N GLY A 25 5.09 17.06 -15.14
CA GLY A 25 6.37 17.62 -14.73
C GLY A 25 6.92 17.02 -13.43
N ASP A 26 8.07 17.51 -12.99
CA ASP A 26 8.85 16.92 -11.88
C ASP A 26 8.19 17.07 -10.50
N GLY A 27 7.34 18.05 -10.32
CA GLY A 27 6.63 18.30 -9.07
C GLY A 27 5.41 17.41 -8.83
N VAL A 28 5.15 16.45 -9.71
CA VAL A 28 3.92 15.65 -9.67
C VAL A 28 3.91 14.71 -8.47
N ARG A 29 2.78 14.73 -7.76
CA ARG A 29 2.42 13.77 -6.71
C ARG A 29 1.05 13.21 -7.05
N ILE A 30 0.77 11.98 -6.58
CA ILE A 30 -0.58 11.43 -6.65
C ILE A 30 -1.44 12.21 -5.65
N ASP A 31 -2.37 13.00 -6.15
CA ASP A 31 -3.35 13.79 -5.39
C ASP A 31 -4.79 13.38 -5.71
N TRP A 32 -4.96 12.20 -6.25
CA TRP A 32 -6.24 11.55 -6.52
C TRP A 32 -6.29 10.16 -5.87
N GLY A 33 -7.46 9.53 -5.89
CA GLY A 33 -7.69 8.22 -5.29
C GLY A 33 -8.16 8.28 -3.85
N TYR A 34 -8.22 7.12 -3.22
CA TYR A 34 -8.79 6.94 -1.89
C TYR A 34 -7.90 6.08 -1.00
N ALA A 35 -7.68 6.54 0.22
CA ALA A 35 -7.08 5.76 1.28
C ALA A 35 -8.16 5.00 2.07
N TYR A 36 -7.87 3.77 2.41
CA TYR A 36 -8.76 2.88 3.15
C TYR A 36 -8.10 2.33 4.40
N LEU A 37 -8.90 2.22 5.44
CA LEU A 37 -8.61 1.44 6.64
C LEU A 37 -9.68 0.35 6.72
N ALA A 38 -9.27 -0.91 6.78
CA ALA A 38 -10.20 -2.04 6.82
C ALA A 38 -9.80 -3.07 7.88
N ALA A 39 -10.77 -3.73 8.48
CA ALA A 39 -10.54 -4.80 9.45
C ALA A 39 -11.70 -5.79 9.46
N PRO A 40 -11.48 -7.09 9.77
CA PRO A 40 -12.56 -8.01 10.06
C PRO A 40 -13.41 -7.49 11.23
N ARG A 41 -14.73 -7.56 11.07
CA ARG A 41 -15.67 -7.07 12.09
C ARG A 41 -15.72 -8.02 13.28
N THR A 42 -15.53 -7.47 14.47
CA THR A 42 -15.83 -8.14 15.74
C THR A 42 -16.53 -7.15 16.67
N ALA A 43 -17.13 -7.66 17.76
CA ALA A 43 -17.77 -6.81 18.76
C ALA A 43 -16.78 -5.89 19.49
N ASP A 44 -15.51 -6.31 19.57
CA ASP A 44 -14.45 -5.62 20.29
C ASP A 44 -13.69 -4.59 19.45
N ARG A 45 -14.03 -4.45 18.16
CA ARG A 45 -13.36 -3.54 17.23
C ARG A 45 -14.21 -2.33 16.94
N GLU A 46 -13.57 -1.18 17.07
CA GLU A 46 -14.16 0.11 16.78
C GLU A 46 -13.39 0.78 15.64
N MET A 47 -14.11 1.46 14.80
CA MET A 47 -13.53 2.29 13.73
C MET A 47 -14.24 3.63 13.70
N SER A 48 -13.48 4.70 13.53
CA SER A 48 -14.01 6.06 13.49
C SER A 48 -13.29 6.91 12.47
N LEU A 49 -14.04 7.79 11.82
CA LEU A 49 -13.54 8.83 10.94
C LEU A 49 -13.92 10.17 11.55
N GLY A 50 -12.96 11.07 11.66
CA GLY A 50 -13.19 12.40 12.19
C GLY A 50 -11.94 13.27 12.19
N GLU A 51 -12.05 14.46 12.73
CA GLU A 51 -10.92 15.38 12.90
C GLU A 51 -9.95 14.81 13.97
N TYR A 52 -8.66 14.90 13.71
CA TYR A 52 -7.59 14.28 14.51
C TYR A 52 -7.69 14.60 16.01
N PHE A 53 -7.75 15.88 16.36
CA PHE A 53 -7.77 16.29 17.78
C PHE A 53 -9.04 15.88 18.49
N GLN A 54 -10.17 15.89 17.79
CA GLN A 54 -11.45 15.48 18.37
C GLN A 54 -11.49 13.99 18.63
N VAL A 55 -11.07 13.17 17.65
CA VAL A 55 -10.99 11.69 17.80
C VAL A 55 -10.03 11.32 18.91
N LYS A 56 -8.83 11.92 18.92
CA LYS A 56 -7.82 11.67 19.95
C LYS A 56 -8.30 12.08 21.35
N ARG A 57 -8.88 13.28 21.49
CA ARG A 57 -9.40 13.76 22.78
C ARG A 57 -10.51 12.86 23.31
N HIS A 58 -11.44 12.49 22.44
CA HIS A 58 -12.55 11.59 22.83
C HIS A 58 -12.01 10.25 23.34
N PHE A 59 -11.06 9.64 22.63
CA PHE A 59 -10.46 8.39 23.03
C PHE A 59 -9.74 8.48 24.38
N ILE A 60 -8.97 9.54 24.61
CA ILE A 60 -8.26 9.76 25.88
C ILE A 60 -9.24 9.91 27.05
N GLN A 61 -10.36 10.60 26.83
CA GLN A 61 -11.34 10.86 27.87
C GLN A 61 -12.27 9.67 28.17
N ASN A 62 -12.61 8.88 27.18
CA ASN A 62 -13.67 7.88 27.26
C ASN A 62 -13.17 6.42 27.10
N GLY A 63 -11.92 6.20 26.66
CA GLY A 63 -11.37 4.86 26.43
C GLY A 63 -11.96 4.12 25.23
N HIS A 64 -12.72 4.81 24.36
CA HIS A 64 -13.28 4.28 23.13
C HIS A 64 -13.30 5.35 22.04
N LEU A 65 -13.42 4.90 20.78
CA LEU A 65 -13.52 5.83 19.66
C LEU A 65 -14.91 6.50 19.61
N PRO A 66 -14.99 7.75 19.14
CA PRO A 66 -16.28 8.39 18.91
C PRO A 66 -17.04 7.65 17.82
N VAL A 67 -18.34 7.62 17.89
CA VAL A 67 -19.18 7.19 16.76
C VAL A 67 -18.92 8.15 15.61
N SER A 68 -18.51 7.62 14.45
CA SER A 68 -18.33 8.47 13.26
C SER A 68 -19.63 9.24 13.01
N ALA A 69 -19.52 10.54 12.81
CA ALA A 69 -20.62 11.33 12.25
C ALA A 69 -21.07 10.71 10.91
N ALA A 70 -22.28 11.04 10.47
CA ALA A 70 -22.77 10.64 9.15
C ALA A 70 -21.70 10.97 8.08
N PRO A 71 -21.72 10.29 6.92
CA PRO A 71 -20.70 10.48 5.88
C PRO A 71 -20.43 11.96 5.69
N ASP A 72 -19.24 12.38 6.07
CA ASP A 72 -18.87 13.78 6.03
C ASP A 72 -18.39 14.08 4.62
N THR A 73 -19.25 14.71 3.84
CA THR A 73 -18.95 15.21 2.50
C THR A 73 -18.41 16.63 2.53
N LEU A 74 -18.16 17.20 3.73
CA LEU A 74 -17.63 18.53 3.84
C LEU A 74 -16.17 18.56 3.40
N GLU A 75 -15.89 19.48 2.50
CA GLU A 75 -14.52 19.84 2.13
C GLU A 75 -13.81 20.41 3.36
N ARG A 76 -12.75 19.72 3.79
CA ARG A 76 -11.91 20.19 4.88
C ARG A 76 -10.54 20.57 4.36
N ASN A 77 -10.04 21.68 4.85
CA ASN A 77 -8.68 22.08 4.58
C ASN A 77 -7.73 21.19 5.39
N MET A 78 -7.04 20.26 4.71
CA MET A 78 -6.11 19.31 5.33
C MET A 78 -5.02 19.95 6.19
N LEU A 79 -4.68 21.21 5.93
CA LEU A 79 -3.68 21.93 6.71
C LEU A 79 -4.25 22.46 8.04
N LYS A 80 -5.56 22.60 8.14
CA LYS A 80 -6.23 23.14 9.33
C LYS A 80 -7.04 22.08 10.09
N GLU A 81 -7.62 21.13 9.37
CA GLU A 81 -8.52 20.11 9.91
C GLU A 81 -8.18 18.75 9.34
N MET A 82 -7.18 18.11 9.92
CA MET A 82 -6.71 16.81 9.46
C MET A 82 -7.70 15.69 9.82
N ASN A 83 -8.31 15.08 8.81
CA ASN A 83 -9.11 13.87 9.00
C ASN A 83 -8.22 12.66 9.28
N VAL A 84 -8.67 11.80 10.18
CA VAL A 84 -8.01 10.53 10.49
C VAL A 84 -8.98 9.37 10.37
N LEU A 85 -8.45 8.24 9.92
CA LEU A 85 -9.08 6.94 10.00
C LEU A 85 -8.54 6.27 11.26
N ALA A 86 -9.37 6.05 12.25
CA ALA A 86 -8.97 5.50 13.54
C ALA A 86 -9.51 4.08 13.72
N TYR A 87 -8.68 3.24 14.34
CA TYR A 87 -8.99 1.85 14.67
C TYR A 87 -8.62 1.57 16.12
N CYS A 88 -9.49 0.87 16.83
CA CYS A 88 -9.25 0.38 18.18
C CYS A 88 -9.70 -1.09 18.28
N ASP A 89 -8.86 -1.94 18.84
CA ASP A 89 -9.17 -3.34 19.14
C ASP A 89 -9.05 -3.58 20.66
N ARG A 90 -10.16 -3.95 21.28
CA ARG A 90 -10.21 -4.21 22.73
C ARG A 90 -9.79 -5.64 22.99
N MET A 91 -8.51 -5.88 23.12
CA MET A 91 -7.98 -7.23 23.35
C MET A 91 -8.30 -7.81 24.71
N GLY A 92 -8.86 -7.02 25.65
CA GLY A 92 -9.15 -7.44 27.02
C GLY A 92 -7.88 -7.85 27.75
N LYS A 93 -8.00 -8.83 28.69
CA LYS A 93 -6.83 -9.33 29.45
C LYS A 93 -5.94 -10.16 28.53
N VAL A 94 -4.65 -9.81 28.46
CA VAL A 94 -3.62 -10.52 27.70
C VAL A 94 -2.91 -11.49 28.63
N GLY A 95 -2.93 -12.78 28.33
CA GLY A 95 -2.19 -13.83 29.05
C GLY A 95 -0.78 -14.06 28.51
N ALA A 96 -0.11 -15.08 29.00
CA ALA A 96 1.27 -15.43 28.58
C ALA A 96 1.36 -15.81 27.09
N GLU A 97 0.29 -16.37 26.52
CA GLU A 97 0.22 -16.74 25.10
C GLU A 97 0.13 -15.53 24.15
N GLY A 98 -0.08 -14.32 24.71
CA GLY A 98 -0.30 -13.11 23.91
C GLY A 98 -1.68 -13.10 23.24
N LYS A 99 -1.96 -12.01 22.55
CA LYS A 99 -3.09 -11.84 21.63
C LYS A 99 -2.60 -11.04 20.43
N SER A 100 -3.07 -11.37 19.26
CA SER A 100 -2.71 -10.69 18.03
C SER A 100 -3.96 -10.21 17.28
N GLY A 101 -3.78 -9.17 16.49
CA GLY A 101 -4.79 -8.67 15.58
C GLY A 101 -4.11 -7.98 14.41
N TYR A 102 -4.86 -7.68 13.38
CA TYR A 102 -4.36 -6.93 12.23
C TYR A 102 -5.39 -5.94 11.72
N VAL A 103 -4.88 -4.94 11.05
CA VAL A 103 -5.64 -3.96 10.30
C VAL A 103 -5.03 -3.85 8.90
N MET A 104 -5.85 -3.60 7.92
CA MET A 104 -5.42 -3.46 6.54
C MET A 104 -5.46 -1.99 6.14
N LEU A 105 -4.39 -1.54 5.50
CA LEU A 105 -4.32 -0.25 4.83
C LEU A 105 -4.38 -0.49 3.34
N GLY A 106 -5.22 0.25 2.63
CA GLY A 106 -5.33 0.19 1.19
C GLY A 106 -5.31 1.59 0.58
N TYR A 107 -4.81 1.66 -0.64
CA TYR A 107 -4.90 2.86 -1.46
C TYR A 107 -5.35 2.47 -2.86
N ASP A 108 -6.49 3.01 -3.29
CA ASP A 108 -6.97 2.88 -4.65
C ASP A 108 -6.65 4.17 -5.41
N ASP A 109 -5.65 4.11 -6.23
CA ASP A 109 -5.17 5.22 -7.05
C ASP A 109 -5.97 5.38 -8.37
N ILE A 110 -7.07 4.68 -8.53
CA ILE A 110 -7.96 4.66 -9.70
C ILE A 110 -7.19 4.24 -10.96
N TYR A 111 -6.33 5.12 -11.46
CA TYR A 111 -5.24 4.80 -12.39
C TYR A 111 -3.91 5.09 -11.71
N ALA A 112 -2.97 4.16 -11.86
CA ALA A 112 -1.71 4.22 -11.15
C ALA A 112 -0.69 5.15 -11.80
N ILE A 113 -0.62 5.10 -13.12
CA ILE A 113 0.29 5.91 -13.94
C ILE A 113 -0.30 6.16 -15.34
N GLU A 114 0.27 7.13 -16.05
CA GLU A 114 0.22 7.21 -17.51
C GLU A 114 1.47 6.56 -18.08
N TYR A 115 1.30 5.51 -18.88
CA TYR A 115 2.37 4.76 -19.52
C TYR A 115 2.29 4.93 -21.03
N PHE A 116 3.19 5.69 -21.62
CA PHE A 116 3.19 6.06 -23.05
C PHE A 116 1.80 6.51 -23.54
N TYR A 117 1.25 7.52 -22.87
CA TYR A 117 -0.06 8.12 -23.14
C TYR A 117 -1.28 7.23 -22.85
N GLU A 118 -1.07 6.09 -22.20
CA GLU A 118 -2.16 5.21 -21.80
C GLU A 118 -2.29 5.16 -20.26
N PRO A 119 -3.50 5.33 -19.71
CA PRO A 119 -3.74 5.14 -18.29
C PRO A 119 -3.66 3.64 -17.94
N VAL A 120 -2.83 3.30 -16.94
CA VAL A 120 -2.59 1.92 -16.50
C VAL A 120 -3.06 1.74 -15.07
N LEU A 121 -3.75 0.62 -14.82
CA LEU A 121 -4.24 0.21 -13.52
C LEU A 121 -3.13 -0.48 -12.70
N ALA A 122 -3.24 -0.40 -11.38
CA ALA A 122 -2.41 -1.23 -10.50
C ALA A 122 -2.67 -2.73 -10.75
N TYR A 123 -1.63 -3.54 -10.67
CA TYR A 123 -1.68 -4.99 -10.94
C TYR A 123 -2.76 -5.73 -10.14
N TRP A 124 -2.95 -5.38 -8.86
CA TRP A 124 -3.96 -6.02 -8.01
C TRP A 124 -5.41 -5.88 -8.51
N LYS A 125 -5.67 -4.91 -9.38
CA LYS A 125 -6.98 -4.71 -10.01
C LYS A 125 -7.28 -5.71 -11.11
N HIS A 126 -6.30 -6.52 -11.53
CA HIS A 126 -6.45 -7.50 -12.60
C HIS A 126 -7.19 -6.92 -13.83
N GLN A 127 -6.69 -5.79 -14.35
CA GLN A 127 -7.28 -5.06 -15.47
C GLN A 127 -8.75 -4.63 -15.22
N GLY A 128 -9.04 -4.21 -13.99
CA GLY A 128 -10.37 -3.73 -13.59
C GLY A 128 -11.36 -4.80 -13.15
N LYS A 129 -10.96 -6.08 -13.13
CA LYS A 129 -11.82 -7.18 -12.69
C LYS A 129 -11.94 -7.30 -11.17
N VAL A 130 -11.08 -6.60 -10.42
CA VAL A 130 -11.04 -6.64 -8.96
C VAL A 130 -11.13 -5.22 -8.42
N ASP A 131 -12.10 -4.96 -7.56
CA ASP A 131 -12.19 -3.73 -6.78
C ASP A 131 -11.45 -3.84 -5.45
N ILE A 132 -11.31 -2.72 -4.74
CA ILE A 132 -10.59 -2.67 -3.46
C ILE A 132 -11.26 -3.54 -2.38
N TYR A 133 -12.57 -3.68 -2.40
CA TYR A 133 -13.31 -4.49 -1.43
C TYR A 133 -13.04 -5.98 -1.64
N GLN A 134 -13.06 -6.42 -2.89
CA GLN A 134 -12.67 -7.79 -3.26
C GLN A 134 -11.21 -8.07 -2.93
N ALA A 135 -10.32 -7.08 -3.07
CA ALA A 135 -8.92 -7.21 -2.66
C ALA A 135 -8.79 -7.43 -1.15
N PHE A 136 -9.53 -6.66 -0.33
CA PHE A 136 -9.57 -6.87 1.12
C PHE A 136 -10.17 -8.22 1.51
N GLU A 137 -11.24 -8.65 0.86
CA GLU A 137 -11.84 -9.98 1.11
C GLU A 137 -10.84 -11.11 0.83
N ARG A 138 -10.09 -11.01 -0.26
CA ARG A 138 -9.00 -11.95 -0.58
C ARG A 138 -7.89 -11.90 0.48
N ALA A 139 -7.48 -10.71 0.90
CA ALA A 139 -6.45 -10.54 1.93
C ALA A 139 -6.85 -11.17 3.26
N VAL A 140 -8.10 -10.99 3.70
CA VAL A 140 -8.63 -11.63 4.93
C VAL A 140 -8.66 -13.14 4.79
N ARG A 141 -9.19 -13.66 3.69
CA ARG A 141 -9.27 -15.10 3.44
C ARG A 141 -7.89 -15.76 3.41
N ASP A 142 -6.93 -15.09 2.81
CA ASP A 142 -5.60 -15.64 2.55
C ASP A 142 -4.57 -15.24 3.62
N TYR A 143 -4.97 -14.53 4.69
CA TYR A 143 -4.09 -13.91 5.68
C TYR A 143 -3.05 -14.89 6.25
N GLU A 144 -3.49 -16.00 6.81
CA GLU A 144 -2.60 -16.99 7.42
C GLU A 144 -1.61 -17.58 6.40
N ARG A 145 -2.08 -17.85 5.20
CA ARG A 145 -1.22 -18.36 4.13
C ARG A 145 -0.17 -17.34 3.70
N ILE A 146 -0.56 -16.06 3.62
CA ILE A 146 0.35 -14.96 3.29
C ILE A 146 1.38 -14.79 4.40
N MET A 147 0.96 -14.75 5.66
CA MET A 147 1.86 -14.59 6.80
C MET A 147 2.88 -15.71 6.89
N ASN A 148 2.46 -16.98 6.70
CA ASN A 148 3.35 -18.12 6.70
C ASN A 148 4.39 -18.04 5.56
N ARG A 149 3.98 -17.64 4.36
CA ARG A 149 4.89 -17.44 3.22
C ARG A 149 5.90 -16.33 3.46
N CYS A 150 5.43 -15.19 3.99
CA CYS A 150 6.31 -14.08 4.35
C CYS A 150 7.34 -14.50 5.40
N GLY A 151 6.90 -15.16 6.48
CA GLY A 151 7.81 -15.63 7.52
C GLY A 151 8.85 -16.63 7.00
N THR A 152 8.45 -17.55 6.11
CA THR A 152 9.41 -18.49 5.47
C THR A 152 10.44 -17.74 4.64
N PHE A 153 10.00 -16.76 3.85
CA PHE A 153 10.89 -15.95 3.03
C PHE A 153 11.85 -15.11 3.89
N ASP A 154 11.34 -14.49 4.95
CA ASP A 154 12.16 -13.67 5.86
C ASP A 154 13.28 -14.50 6.51
N VAL A 155 12.95 -15.72 6.97
CA VAL A 155 13.95 -16.64 7.54
C VAL A 155 15.00 -17.00 6.50
N GLN A 156 14.58 -17.40 5.29
CA GLN A 156 15.50 -17.76 4.22
C GLN A 156 16.45 -16.61 3.87
N LEU A 157 15.90 -15.39 3.67
CA LEU A 157 16.70 -14.21 3.33
C LEU A 157 17.73 -13.90 4.40
N MET A 158 17.31 -13.93 5.68
CA MET A 158 18.20 -13.66 6.81
C MET A 158 19.32 -14.71 6.91
N GLU A 159 19.00 -16.00 6.80
CA GLU A 159 20.01 -17.07 6.87
C GLU A 159 21.02 -17.02 5.73
N GLU A 160 20.57 -16.77 4.49
CA GLU A 160 21.45 -16.65 3.33
C GLU A 160 22.36 -15.42 3.44
N ALA A 161 21.83 -14.28 3.84
CA ALA A 161 22.60 -13.06 4.00
C ALA A 161 23.58 -13.13 5.19
N GLU A 162 23.21 -13.77 6.30
CA GLU A 162 24.08 -13.98 7.44
C GLU A 162 25.27 -14.89 7.09
N LYS A 163 25.05 -15.95 6.32
CA LYS A 163 26.13 -16.81 5.79
C LYS A 163 27.10 -16.03 4.89
N ALA A 164 26.60 -15.05 4.14
CA ALA A 164 27.40 -14.27 3.22
C ALA A 164 28.22 -13.14 3.90
N GLY A 165 27.68 -12.48 4.89
CA GLY A 165 28.27 -11.26 5.46
C GLY A 165 28.08 -11.03 6.96
N GLY A 166 27.49 -12.00 7.67
CA GLY A 166 27.21 -11.88 9.09
C GLY A 166 25.89 -11.18 9.41
N LYS A 167 25.58 -11.09 10.70
CA LYS A 167 24.28 -10.63 11.19
C LYS A 167 23.92 -9.20 10.75
N GLU A 168 24.84 -8.28 10.88
CA GLU A 168 24.61 -6.87 10.52
C GLU A 168 24.35 -6.70 9.02
N TYR A 169 25.05 -7.49 8.20
CA TYR A 169 24.81 -7.54 6.77
C TYR A 169 23.41 -8.09 6.44
N ALA A 170 22.97 -9.13 7.14
CA ALA A 170 21.63 -9.69 6.98
C ALA A 170 20.52 -8.68 7.31
N GLU A 171 20.67 -7.95 8.42
CA GLU A 171 19.73 -6.88 8.79
C GLU A 171 19.66 -5.79 7.73
N LEU A 172 20.82 -5.39 7.17
CA LEU A 172 20.87 -4.42 6.08
C LEU A 172 20.20 -4.94 4.79
N CYS A 173 20.44 -6.21 4.43
CA CYS A 173 19.81 -6.84 3.27
C CYS A 173 18.28 -6.90 3.41
N ALA A 174 17.77 -7.30 4.57
CA ALA A 174 16.33 -7.34 4.83
C ALA A 174 15.69 -5.95 4.72
N LEU A 175 16.34 -4.93 5.27
CA LEU A 175 15.89 -3.55 5.16
C LEU A 175 15.89 -3.07 3.70
N ALA A 176 16.97 -3.33 2.97
CA ALA A 176 17.11 -2.94 1.56
C ALA A 176 16.07 -3.63 0.68
N TYR A 177 15.82 -4.93 0.88
CA TYR A 177 14.78 -5.67 0.17
C TYR A 177 13.41 -5.04 0.38
N ARG A 178 13.03 -4.80 1.65
CA ARG A 178 11.76 -4.17 2.00
C ARG A 178 11.60 -2.79 1.34
N GLN A 179 12.63 -1.96 1.40
CA GLN A 179 12.61 -0.62 0.82
C GLN A 179 12.52 -0.66 -0.71
N ALA A 180 13.28 -1.56 -1.35
CA ALA A 180 13.25 -1.71 -2.80
C ALA A 180 11.85 -2.14 -3.28
N ILE A 181 11.23 -3.14 -2.66
CA ILE A 181 9.85 -3.54 -3.00
C ILE A 181 8.87 -2.38 -2.79
N ALA A 182 8.95 -1.67 -1.67
CA ALA A 182 8.04 -0.58 -1.34
C ALA A 182 8.18 0.63 -2.28
N ALA A 183 9.36 0.84 -2.84
CA ALA A 183 9.64 1.94 -3.78
C ALA A 183 9.15 1.68 -5.21
N HIS A 184 8.66 0.48 -5.51
CA HIS A 184 8.20 0.12 -6.85
C HIS A 184 6.69 -0.04 -6.92
N LYS A 185 6.14 0.23 -8.10
CA LYS A 185 4.74 0.01 -8.46
C LYS A 185 4.63 -1.18 -9.41
N LEU A 186 3.84 -2.17 -9.01
CA LEU A 186 3.54 -3.34 -9.85
C LEU A 186 2.30 -3.07 -10.69
N LEU A 187 2.43 -3.22 -12.00
CA LEU A 187 1.42 -2.92 -13.01
C LEU A 187 1.42 -4.00 -14.09
N GLU A 188 0.41 -3.97 -14.93
CA GLU A 188 0.32 -4.78 -16.16
C GLU A 188 -0.17 -3.89 -17.29
N ASP A 189 0.55 -3.85 -18.40
CA ASP A 189 0.11 -3.08 -19.58
C ASP A 189 -1.02 -3.81 -20.34
N LYS A 190 -1.58 -3.16 -21.33
CA LYS A 190 -2.69 -3.73 -22.16
C LYS A 190 -2.27 -4.97 -22.97
N ARG A 191 -0.96 -5.19 -23.13
CA ARG A 191 -0.42 -6.36 -23.83
C ARG A 191 -0.16 -7.54 -22.90
N GLY A 192 -0.39 -7.36 -21.60
CA GLY A 192 -0.14 -8.37 -20.57
C GLY A 192 1.33 -8.40 -20.10
N ASN A 193 2.13 -7.40 -20.44
CA ASN A 193 3.48 -7.32 -19.93
C ASN A 193 3.49 -6.84 -18.49
N LEU A 194 4.25 -7.52 -17.64
CA LEU A 194 4.48 -7.08 -16.27
C LEU A 194 5.36 -5.83 -16.29
N LEU A 195 4.96 -4.83 -15.54
CA LEU A 195 5.71 -3.61 -15.30
C LEU A 195 5.97 -3.48 -13.80
N PHE A 196 7.24 -3.29 -13.42
CA PHE A 196 7.63 -3.09 -12.04
C PHE A 196 8.49 -1.84 -11.95
N LEU A 197 7.83 -0.70 -11.80
CA LEU A 197 8.41 0.60 -12.02
C LEU A 197 8.77 1.28 -10.70
N SER A 198 10.01 1.73 -10.56
CA SER A 198 10.42 2.56 -9.43
C SER A 198 9.65 3.88 -9.43
N LYS A 199 9.25 4.34 -8.25
CA LYS A 199 8.62 5.65 -8.05
C LYS A 199 9.42 6.43 -7.03
N GLU A 200 9.70 7.67 -7.36
CA GLU A 200 10.24 8.61 -6.39
C GLU A 200 9.24 8.84 -5.25
N ASN A 201 9.70 8.67 -4.02
CA ASN A 201 8.81 8.69 -2.87
C ASN A 201 8.45 10.11 -2.43
N HIS A 202 9.38 11.05 -2.57
CA HIS A 202 9.20 12.41 -2.06
C HIS A 202 9.79 13.50 -2.94
N SER A 203 10.92 13.27 -3.58
CA SER A 203 11.69 14.30 -4.27
C SER A 203 11.00 14.84 -5.51
N ASN A 204 10.44 13.97 -6.33
CA ASN A 204 9.81 14.32 -7.61
C ASN A 204 8.76 13.30 -8.04
N GLY A 205 8.18 13.47 -9.24
CA GLY A 205 7.18 12.58 -9.83
C GLY A 205 7.71 11.57 -10.84
N CYS A 206 9.04 11.41 -10.96
CA CYS A 206 9.65 10.51 -11.92
C CYS A 206 9.31 9.04 -11.65
N ILE A 207 9.19 8.28 -12.73
CA ILE A 207 8.87 6.85 -12.70
C ILE A 207 9.91 6.12 -13.55
N ASN A 208 10.38 4.98 -13.04
CA ASN A 208 11.34 4.08 -13.69
C ASN A 208 12.66 4.77 -14.08
N THR A 209 13.20 5.53 -13.16
CA THR A 209 14.49 6.21 -13.32
C THR A 209 15.61 5.18 -13.50
N VAL A 210 16.34 5.25 -14.60
CA VAL A 210 17.28 4.21 -15.05
C VAL A 210 18.44 4.01 -14.08
N ASP A 211 18.94 5.08 -13.47
CA ASP A 211 20.02 5.04 -12.48
C ASP A 211 19.60 4.37 -11.14
N ILE A 212 18.31 4.27 -10.85
CA ILE A 212 17.77 3.48 -9.74
C ILE A 212 17.60 2.01 -10.15
N THR A 213 17.18 1.76 -11.38
CA THR A 213 16.97 0.40 -11.90
C THR A 213 18.25 -0.42 -11.88
N TYR A 214 19.36 0.15 -12.32
CA TYR A 214 20.65 -0.53 -12.41
C TYR A 214 21.14 -1.07 -11.04
N PRO A 215 21.27 -0.28 -9.97
CA PRO A 215 21.77 -0.78 -8.69
C PRO A 215 20.83 -1.72 -7.98
N SER A 216 19.51 -1.66 -8.25
CA SER A 216 18.54 -2.59 -7.65
C SER A 216 18.39 -3.91 -8.41
N SER A 217 18.89 -3.99 -9.65
CA SER A 217 18.78 -5.18 -10.50
C SER A 217 19.29 -6.49 -9.88
N PRO A 218 20.46 -6.52 -9.20
CA PRO A 218 20.97 -7.76 -8.60
C PRO A 218 20.03 -8.37 -7.58
N LEU A 219 19.35 -7.56 -6.77
CA LEU A 219 18.37 -8.02 -5.79
C LEU A 219 17.22 -8.77 -6.46
N PHE A 220 16.65 -8.18 -7.51
CA PHE A 220 15.53 -8.80 -8.22
C PHE A 220 15.97 -9.97 -9.09
N LEU A 221 17.19 -9.94 -9.62
CA LEU A 221 17.74 -11.09 -10.36
C LEU A 221 17.84 -12.34 -9.47
N ILE A 222 18.20 -12.16 -8.20
CA ILE A 222 18.35 -13.26 -7.24
C ILE A 222 16.99 -13.77 -6.78
N TYR A 223 16.09 -12.87 -6.36
CA TYR A 223 14.87 -13.27 -5.65
C TYR A 223 13.63 -13.35 -6.54
N ASN A 224 13.55 -12.56 -7.60
CA ASN A 224 12.41 -12.55 -8.52
C ASN A 224 12.77 -11.98 -9.90
N PRO A 225 13.35 -12.79 -10.81
CA PRO A 225 13.74 -12.34 -12.14
C PRO A 225 12.61 -11.75 -13.00
N ASP A 226 11.36 -12.15 -12.76
CA ASP A 226 10.23 -11.59 -13.48
C ASP A 226 9.96 -10.14 -13.11
N LEU A 227 10.23 -9.73 -11.86
CA LEU A 227 10.19 -8.32 -11.48
C LEU A 227 11.30 -7.54 -12.18
N LEU A 228 12.51 -8.09 -12.31
CA LEU A 228 13.58 -7.45 -13.07
C LEU A 228 13.20 -7.26 -14.55
N LYS A 229 12.60 -8.26 -15.18
CA LYS A 229 12.04 -8.09 -16.55
C LYS A 229 11.04 -6.95 -16.59
N GLY A 230 10.14 -6.88 -15.59
CA GLY A 230 9.17 -5.79 -15.47
C GLY A 230 9.80 -4.40 -15.32
N MET A 231 10.97 -4.30 -14.66
CA MET A 231 11.75 -3.05 -14.59
C MET A 231 12.34 -2.66 -15.93
N MET A 232 12.78 -3.63 -16.71
CA MET A 232 13.45 -3.40 -18.00
C MET A 232 12.48 -3.16 -19.16
N THR A 233 11.25 -3.66 -19.07
CA THR A 233 10.27 -3.64 -20.16
C THR A 233 10.05 -2.24 -20.73
N SER A 234 9.87 -1.22 -19.89
CA SER A 234 9.63 0.15 -20.35
C SER A 234 10.87 0.79 -20.97
N ILE A 235 12.06 0.43 -20.50
CA ILE A 235 13.35 0.94 -21.00
C ILE A 235 13.55 0.42 -22.42
N PHE A 236 13.39 -0.87 -22.65
CA PHE A 236 13.50 -1.47 -23.98
C PHE A 236 12.42 -0.95 -24.93
N TYR A 237 11.16 -0.89 -24.45
CA TYR A 237 10.08 -0.33 -25.26
C TYR A 237 10.40 1.09 -25.74
N TYR A 238 10.92 1.95 -24.87
CA TYR A 238 11.32 3.31 -25.24
C TYR A 238 12.47 3.31 -26.25
N SER A 239 13.49 2.49 -26.04
CA SER A 239 14.66 2.45 -26.93
C SER A 239 14.36 1.89 -28.31
N GLU A 240 13.35 1.04 -28.42
CA GLU A 240 12.93 0.41 -29.69
C GLU A 240 11.87 1.25 -30.44
N SER A 241 11.16 2.13 -29.75
CA SER A 241 10.12 2.99 -30.32
C SER A 241 10.66 4.23 -31.02
N GLY A 242 11.92 4.50 -30.95
CA GLY A 242 12.84 5.53 -31.37
C GLY A 242 12.63 6.53 -32.39
#